data_bb0747df979f9fbc05b2f647a57b0ccd
#
_entry.id   bb0747df979f9fbc05b2f647a57b0ccd
#
_cell.length_a   1.000
_cell.length_b   1.000
_cell.length_c   1.000
_cell.angle_alpha   90.00
_cell.angle_beta   90.00
_cell.angle_gamma   90.00
#
_symmetry.space_group_name_H-M   'P 1'
#
loop_
_entity.id
_entity.type
_entity.pdbx_description
1 polymer ?
#
loop_
_entity_poly.entity_id
_entity_poly.type
_entity_poly.pdbx_seq_one_letter_code
_entity_poly.pdbx_strand_id
1 'polypeptide(L)'
;MDARNLTAIPHSDAGSLEVIVPDGDAAIRWSSHGYPSSLAKWHYHPQIEIHLIREGSGQLMAGDGLMPFVPGHVAMIGSNLPHNWLSDIIPGERLSHRDVLCHIRPQTMRLLTAAFPETSGFETVLRRSQHALVLFGDSAREAGELLV
;
A
#
# COMPACT_ATOMS: atom_id res chain seq x y z
N MET A 1 42.66 -18.09 -0.59
CA MET A 1 41.49 -17.22 -0.38
C MET A 1 40.26 -17.97 -0.88
N ASP A 2 39.46 -18.46 0.03
CA ASP A 2 38.42 -19.46 -0.23
C ASP A 2 37.10 -18.76 -0.59
N ALA A 3 36.69 -18.85 -1.85
CA ALA A 3 35.47 -18.26 -2.40
C ALA A 3 34.28 -19.21 -2.22
N ARG A 4 34.06 -19.72 -1.02
CA ARG A 4 32.95 -20.64 -0.71
C ARG A 4 32.21 -20.15 0.51
N ASN A 5 31.21 -19.33 0.28
CA ASN A 5 29.93 -19.23 1.03
C ASN A 5 29.16 -17.96 0.61
N LEU A 6 28.85 -17.89 -0.68
CA LEU A 6 27.65 -17.14 -1.06
C LEU A 6 26.50 -18.11 -0.86
N THR A 7 25.96 -18.14 0.34
CA THR A 7 24.68 -18.78 0.61
C THR A 7 23.67 -18.01 -0.21
N ALA A 8 23.13 -18.62 -1.25
CA ALA A 8 22.01 -18.05 -2.00
C ALA A 8 20.90 -17.74 -1.00
N ILE A 9 20.53 -16.48 -0.90
CA ILE A 9 19.32 -16.06 -0.20
C ILE A 9 18.18 -16.79 -0.92
N PRO A 10 17.40 -17.64 -0.24
CA PRO A 10 16.31 -18.33 -0.91
C PRO A 10 15.34 -17.28 -1.44
N HIS A 11 15.19 -17.23 -2.76
CA HIS A 11 14.15 -16.48 -3.44
C HIS A 11 12.79 -17.13 -3.16
N SER A 12 12.26 -16.96 -1.99
CA SER A 12 10.93 -17.46 -1.63
C SER A 12 10.19 -16.49 -0.73
N ASP A 13 10.09 -15.21 -1.12
CA ASP A 13 9.10 -14.40 -0.45
C ASP A 13 8.25 -13.66 -1.48
N ALA A 14 7.31 -14.41 -2.05
CA ALA A 14 6.16 -13.86 -2.73
C ALA A 14 5.27 -13.01 -1.80
N GLY A 15 5.69 -12.82 -0.54
CA GLY A 15 4.89 -12.21 0.52
C GLY A 15 3.84 -13.17 1.08
N SER A 16 3.28 -12.84 2.22
CA SER A 16 2.15 -13.56 2.80
C SER A 16 0.82 -12.98 2.29
N LEU A 17 -0.13 -13.85 1.94
CA LEU A 17 -1.49 -13.39 1.64
C LEU A 17 -2.11 -12.77 2.89
N GLU A 18 -2.53 -11.53 2.82
CA GLU A 18 -3.37 -10.89 3.80
C GLU A 18 -4.84 -11.03 3.42
N VAL A 19 -5.63 -11.58 4.35
CA VAL A 19 -7.08 -11.72 4.16
C VAL A 19 -7.76 -10.46 4.70
N ILE A 20 -8.15 -9.57 3.81
CA ILE A 20 -8.92 -8.37 4.15
C ILE A 20 -10.41 -8.74 4.19
N VAL A 21 -10.95 -8.80 5.39
CA VAL A 21 -12.37 -9.09 5.61
C VAL A 21 -13.16 -7.81 5.36
N PRO A 22 -14.08 -7.81 4.38
CA PRO A 22 -14.94 -6.65 4.14
C PRO A 22 -15.95 -6.48 5.28
N ASP A 23 -16.35 -5.25 5.52
CA ASP A 23 -17.46 -4.93 6.42
C ASP A 23 -18.77 -5.20 5.67
N GLY A 24 -19.30 -6.43 5.78
CA GLY A 24 -20.47 -6.87 5.02
C GLY A 24 -20.28 -6.77 3.51
N ASP A 25 -21.21 -6.10 2.83
CA ASP A 25 -21.18 -5.88 1.37
C ASP A 25 -20.44 -4.62 0.94
N ALA A 26 -19.74 -3.94 1.86
CA ALA A 26 -19.05 -2.71 1.56
C ALA A 26 -18.03 -2.88 0.41
N ALA A 27 -18.10 -1.97 -0.57
CA ALA A 27 -17.21 -1.94 -1.71
C ALA A 27 -15.81 -1.41 -1.34
N ILE A 28 -15.76 -0.57 -0.31
CA ILE A 28 -14.57 0.10 0.21
C ILE A 28 -14.50 -0.18 1.71
N ARG A 29 -13.29 -0.51 2.18
CA ARG A 29 -12.98 -0.62 3.60
C ARG A 29 -11.95 0.43 3.96
N TRP A 30 -12.28 1.27 4.94
CA TRP A 30 -11.37 2.24 5.53
C TRP A 30 -10.73 1.68 6.81
N SER A 31 -9.46 1.97 7.03
CA SER A 31 -8.71 1.54 8.22
C SER A 31 -7.67 2.57 8.62
N SER A 32 -7.30 2.59 9.90
CA SER A 32 -6.17 3.36 10.44
C SER A 32 -5.34 2.47 11.35
N HIS A 33 -4.03 2.54 11.23
CA HIS A 33 -3.13 1.72 12.01
C HIS A 33 -2.05 2.55 12.70
N GLY A 34 -1.62 2.04 13.86
CA GLY A 34 -0.39 2.46 14.51
C GLY A 34 0.79 1.60 14.04
N TYR A 35 1.99 1.95 14.50
CA TYR A 35 3.22 1.19 14.25
C TYR A 35 4.07 1.10 15.53
N PRO A 36 4.70 -0.05 15.84
CA PRO A 36 4.69 -1.30 15.08
C PRO A 36 3.35 -2.04 15.14
N SER A 37 3.05 -2.79 14.09
CA SER A 37 1.84 -3.59 13.95
C SER A 37 2.19 -4.98 13.42
N SER A 38 1.41 -5.99 13.78
CA SER A 38 1.53 -7.35 13.21
C SER A 38 1.21 -7.40 11.71
N LEU A 39 0.54 -6.37 11.19
CA LEU A 39 0.24 -6.20 9.77
C LEU A 39 1.42 -5.60 8.99
N ALA A 40 2.39 -4.97 9.67
CA ALA A 40 3.57 -4.39 9.04
C ALA A 40 4.59 -5.48 8.66
N LYS A 41 4.28 -6.26 7.64
CA LYS A 41 5.09 -7.34 7.09
C LYS A 41 4.99 -7.36 5.58
N TRP A 42 5.90 -8.06 4.91
CA TRP A 42 5.82 -8.28 3.47
C TRP A 42 4.60 -9.12 3.14
N HIS A 43 3.62 -8.53 2.45
CA HIS A 43 2.33 -9.15 2.18
C HIS A 43 1.74 -8.68 0.85
N TYR A 44 0.68 -9.34 0.40
CA TYR A 44 -0.14 -8.94 -0.74
C TYR A 44 -1.60 -9.30 -0.49
N HIS A 45 -2.50 -8.63 -1.19
CA HIS A 45 -3.94 -8.88 -1.16
C HIS A 45 -4.59 -8.50 -2.49
N PRO A 46 -5.78 -9.06 -2.82
CA PRO A 46 -6.47 -8.76 -4.08
C PRO A 46 -6.99 -7.34 -4.18
N GLN A 47 -7.23 -6.66 -3.05
CA GLN A 47 -7.76 -5.31 -3.05
C GLN A 47 -6.71 -4.31 -3.55
N ILE A 48 -7.20 -3.22 -4.12
CA ILE A 48 -6.41 -2.02 -4.37
C ILE A 48 -6.33 -1.26 -3.06
N GLU A 49 -5.15 -0.79 -2.68
CA GLU A 49 -4.94 0.00 -1.48
C GLU A 49 -4.58 1.44 -1.86
N ILE A 50 -5.23 2.41 -1.23
CA ILE A 50 -4.77 3.80 -1.23
C ILE A 50 -4.37 4.14 0.20
N HIS A 51 -3.11 4.49 0.40
CA HIS A 51 -2.45 4.59 1.70
C HIS A 51 -1.86 5.97 1.92
N LEU A 52 -2.22 6.61 3.03
CA LEU A 52 -1.68 7.89 3.49
C LEU A 52 -0.84 7.68 4.74
N ILE A 53 0.39 8.13 4.74
CA ILE A 53 1.22 8.25 5.95
C ILE A 53 0.90 9.53 6.68
N ARG A 54 0.57 9.44 7.97
CA ARG A 54 0.26 10.58 8.86
C ARG A 54 1.38 10.88 9.83
N GLU A 55 2.06 9.85 10.32
CA GLU A 55 3.12 9.97 11.33
C GLU A 55 4.34 9.15 10.95
N GLY A 56 5.52 9.66 11.30
CA GLY A 56 6.80 8.98 11.10
C GLY A 56 7.31 9.02 9.67
N SER A 57 8.50 8.50 9.50
CA SER A 57 9.18 8.32 8.21
C SER A 57 9.63 6.88 8.07
N GLY A 58 10.06 6.49 6.89
CA GLY A 58 10.54 5.13 6.64
C GLY A 58 10.65 4.80 5.17
N GLN A 59 10.48 3.50 4.84
CA GLN A 59 10.60 2.97 3.50
C GLN A 59 9.33 2.21 3.08
N LEU A 60 8.77 2.57 1.93
CA LEU A 60 7.82 1.75 1.19
C LEU A 60 8.59 0.78 0.31
N MET A 61 8.34 -0.50 0.49
CA MET A 61 8.74 -1.57 -0.42
C MET A 61 7.50 -2.00 -1.21
N ALA A 62 7.55 -1.97 -2.53
CA ALA A 62 6.43 -2.41 -3.38
C ALA A 62 6.97 -3.07 -4.65
N GLY A 63 6.67 -4.35 -4.83
CA GLY A 63 7.29 -5.17 -5.88
C GLY A 63 8.80 -5.16 -5.75
N ASP A 64 9.50 -4.71 -6.78
CA ASP A 64 10.96 -4.54 -6.82
C ASP A 64 11.42 -3.10 -6.48
N GLY A 65 10.46 -2.22 -6.13
CA GLY A 65 10.72 -0.83 -5.80
C GLY A 65 10.94 -0.58 -4.31
N LEU A 66 11.79 0.39 -4.01
CA LEU A 66 12.03 0.92 -2.67
C LEU A 66 11.97 2.44 -2.72
N MET A 67 11.18 3.05 -1.84
CA MET A 67 10.96 4.50 -1.82
C MET A 67 10.84 5.02 -0.39
N PRO A 68 11.53 6.11 -0.02
CA PRO A 68 11.33 6.74 1.27
C PRO A 68 9.96 7.39 1.36
N PHE A 69 9.38 7.38 2.54
CA PHE A 69 8.16 8.11 2.86
C PHE A 69 8.33 9.04 4.07
N VAL A 70 7.52 10.07 4.09
CA VAL A 70 7.36 11.02 5.21
C VAL A 70 5.86 11.30 5.38
N PRO A 71 5.43 11.99 6.46
CA PRO A 71 4.03 12.39 6.61
C PRO A 71 3.51 13.16 5.37
N GLY A 72 2.31 12.83 4.94
CA GLY A 72 1.70 13.33 3.71
C GLY A 72 1.97 12.48 2.47
N HIS A 73 2.81 11.44 2.57
CA HIS A 73 3.03 10.49 1.47
C HIS A 73 1.75 9.70 1.19
N VAL A 74 1.30 9.76 -0.06
CA VAL A 74 0.15 8.99 -0.54
C VAL A 74 0.59 8.07 -1.67
N ALA A 75 0.28 6.80 -1.54
CA ALA A 75 0.53 5.82 -2.60
C ALA A 75 -0.69 4.94 -2.86
N MET A 76 -0.83 4.50 -4.10
CA MET A 76 -1.79 3.50 -4.53
C MET A 76 -1.06 2.21 -4.88
N ILE A 77 -1.42 1.14 -4.19
CA ILE A 77 -0.89 -0.21 -4.40
C ILE A 77 -1.93 -1.01 -5.18
N GLY A 78 -1.51 -1.56 -6.31
CA GLY A 78 -2.40 -2.36 -7.16
C GLY A 78 -2.69 -3.74 -6.58
N SER A 79 -3.74 -4.36 -7.14
CA SER A 79 -4.16 -5.71 -6.75
C SER A 79 -3.02 -6.72 -6.84
N ASN A 80 -2.81 -7.48 -5.77
CA ASN A 80 -1.79 -8.54 -5.63
C ASN A 80 -0.32 -8.07 -5.75
N LEU A 81 -0.04 -6.77 -5.68
CA LEU A 81 1.33 -6.28 -5.64
C LEU A 81 1.89 -6.50 -4.22
N PRO A 82 2.96 -7.31 -4.02
CA PRO A 82 3.58 -7.45 -2.72
C PRO A 82 4.16 -6.13 -2.23
N HIS A 83 3.92 -5.80 -0.96
CA HIS A 83 4.37 -4.54 -0.40
C HIS A 83 4.54 -4.58 1.12
N ASN A 84 5.23 -3.58 1.66
CA ASN A 84 5.37 -3.35 3.10
C ASN A 84 5.75 -1.89 3.37
N TRP A 85 5.26 -1.36 4.48
CA TRP A 85 5.55 -0.03 4.98
C TRP A 85 6.37 -0.15 6.27
N LEU A 86 7.67 0.11 6.20
CA LEU A 86 8.61 0.03 7.31
C LEU A 86 8.89 1.43 7.85
N SER A 87 8.43 1.74 9.06
CA SER A 87 8.74 3.01 9.72
C SER A 87 10.04 2.92 10.51
N ASP A 88 10.82 3.98 10.43
CA ASP A 88 12.03 4.18 11.22
C ASP A 88 11.61 4.60 12.63
N ILE A 89 11.73 3.70 13.59
CA ILE A 89 11.44 3.95 15.01
C ILE A 89 12.60 3.47 15.87
N ILE A 90 12.83 4.15 16.99
CA ILE A 90 13.77 3.68 18.02
C ILE A 90 13.10 2.63 18.92
N PRO A 91 13.89 1.78 19.63
CA PRO A 91 13.32 0.79 20.55
C PRO A 91 12.38 1.41 21.58
N GLY A 92 11.14 0.89 21.64
CA GLY A 92 10.10 1.38 22.55
C GLY A 92 9.23 2.51 22.00
N GLU A 93 9.58 3.10 20.89
CA GLU A 93 8.75 4.12 20.21
C GLU A 93 7.51 3.49 19.58
N ARG A 94 6.42 4.26 19.56
CA ARG A 94 5.16 3.89 18.92
C ARG A 94 4.56 5.08 18.20
N LEU A 95 4.07 4.86 16.99
CA LEU A 95 3.29 5.82 16.22
C LEU A 95 1.82 5.40 16.35
N SER A 96 1.00 6.19 17.03
CA SER A 96 -0.38 5.80 17.34
C SER A 96 -1.31 5.87 16.14
N HIS A 97 -1.04 6.79 15.23
CA HIS A 97 -1.85 7.06 14.03
C HIS A 97 -0.96 7.16 12.80
N ARG A 98 -0.09 6.14 12.61
CA ARG A 98 0.89 6.15 11.51
C ARG A 98 0.24 6.36 10.16
N ASP A 99 -0.87 5.68 9.91
CA ASP A 99 -1.49 5.68 8.60
C ASP A 99 -3.02 5.66 8.61
N VAL A 100 -3.54 6.01 7.48
CA VAL A 100 -4.92 5.80 7.07
C VAL A 100 -4.90 5.21 5.67
N LEU A 101 -5.75 4.23 5.44
CA LEU A 101 -5.82 3.59 4.13
C LEU A 101 -7.25 3.16 3.80
N CYS A 102 -7.52 3.05 2.51
CA CYS A 102 -8.72 2.40 2.03
C CYS A 102 -8.41 1.25 1.08
N HIS A 103 -9.11 0.13 1.27
CA HIS A 103 -9.10 -1.02 0.39
C HIS A 103 -10.33 -0.99 -0.51
N ILE A 104 -10.13 -1.15 -1.81
CA ILE A 104 -11.18 -1.17 -2.82
C ILE A 104 -11.14 -2.50 -3.56
N ARG A 105 -12.28 -3.17 -3.65
CA ARG A 105 -12.36 -4.41 -4.44
C ARG A 105 -12.12 -4.09 -5.92
N PRO A 106 -11.25 -4.82 -6.64
CA PRO A 106 -11.02 -4.59 -8.08
C PRO A 106 -12.29 -4.68 -8.91
N GLN A 107 -13.21 -5.54 -8.50
CA GLN A 107 -14.52 -5.67 -9.16
C GLN A 107 -15.34 -4.38 -9.06
N THR A 108 -15.29 -3.68 -7.92
CA THR A 108 -15.97 -2.38 -7.76
C THR A 108 -15.46 -1.38 -8.79
N MET A 109 -14.14 -1.31 -8.99
CA MET A 109 -13.57 -0.41 -9.99
C MET A 109 -13.99 -0.77 -11.41
N ARG A 110 -14.01 -2.08 -11.75
CA ARG A 110 -14.51 -2.54 -13.07
C ARG A 110 -15.99 -2.19 -13.31
N LEU A 111 -16.82 -2.33 -12.29
CA LEU A 111 -18.24 -1.97 -12.38
C LEU A 111 -18.44 -0.47 -12.56
N LEU A 112 -17.65 0.35 -11.84
CA LEU A 112 -17.70 1.81 -11.98
C LEU A 112 -17.28 2.25 -13.38
N THR A 113 -16.18 1.74 -13.91
CA THR A 113 -15.69 2.10 -15.25
C THR A 113 -16.64 1.62 -16.36
N ALA A 114 -17.33 0.50 -16.16
CA ALA A 114 -18.34 0.00 -17.11
C ALA A 114 -19.63 0.81 -17.06
N ALA A 115 -20.03 1.31 -15.89
CA ALA A 115 -21.29 2.04 -15.70
C ALA A 115 -21.17 3.55 -16.04
N PHE A 116 -19.99 4.13 -15.85
CA PHE A 116 -19.74 5.56 -15.98
C PHE A 116 -18.56 5.84 -16.91
N PRO A 117 -18.82 6.17 -18.20
CA PRO A 117 -17.77 6.42 -19.20
C PRO A 117 -16.74 7.48 -18.78
N GLU A 118 -17.15 8.48 -18.00
CA GLU A 118 -16.27 9.53 -17.43
C GLU A 118 -15.19 8.97 -16.49
N THR A 119 -15.37 7.76 -15.99
CA THR A 119 -14.39 7.09 -15.13
C THR A 119 -13.38 6.22 -15.90
N SER A 120 -13.43 6.21 -17.23
CA SER A 120 -12.54 5.40 -18.09
C SER A 120 -11.03 5.67 -17.85
N GLY A 121 -10.68 6.88 -17.42
CA GLY A 121 -9.31 7.22 -17.02
C GLY A 121 -8.74 6.35 -15.90
N PHE A 122 -9.58 5.75 -15.07
CA PHE A 122 -9.16 4.85 -13.99
C PHE A 122 -8.46 3.58 -14.50
N GLU A 123 -8.74 3.09 -15.68
CA GLU A 123 -8.04 1.92 -16.24
C GLU A 123 -6.54 2.15 -16.34
N THR A 124 -6.13 3.36 -16.75
CA THR A 124 -4.72 3.73 -16.80
C THR A 124 -4.11 3.83 -15.42
N VAL A 125 -4.81 4.40 -14.45
CA VAL A 125 -4.38 4.49 -13.06
C VAL A 125 -4.21 3.09 -12.47
N LEU A 126 -5.19 2.20 -12.64
CA LEU A 126 -5.15 0.82 -12.17
C LEU A 126 -3.98 0.04 -12.77
N ARG A 127 -3.71 0.21 -14.06
CA ARG A 127 -2.58 -0.43 -14.72
C ARG A 127 -1.23 0.07 -14.14
N ARG A 128 -1.10 1.37 -13.90
CA ARG A 128 0.10 1.96 -13.31
C ARG A 128 0.32 1.55 -11.87
N SER A 129 -0.76 1.38 -11.10
CA SER A 129 -0.68 0.95 -9.69
C SER A 129 -0.12 -0.47 -9.50
N GLN A 130 -0.02 -1.27 -10.57
CA GLN A 130 0.66 -2.58 -10.55
C GLN A 130 2.17 -2.47 -10.25
N HIS A 131 2.74 -1.27 -10.31
CA HIS A 131 4.13 -0.98 -9.94
C HIS A 131 4.20 0.02 -8.76
N ALA A 132 3.15 0.14 -8.00
CA ALA A 132 2.85 1.22 -7.06
C ALA A 132 2.83 2.61 -7.73
N LEU A 133 1.83 3.39 -7.42
CA LEU A 133 1.67 4.75 -7.93
C LEU A 133 1.77 5.72 -6.75
N VAL A 134 2.80 6.55 -6.72
CA VAL A 134 2.95 7.58 -5.69
C VAL A 134 2.42 8.90 -6.20
N LEU A 135 1.63 9.57 -5.37
CA LEU A 135 1.11 10.90 -5.65
C LEU A 135 2.06 11.96 -5.08
N PHE A 136 2.17 13.09 -5.77
CA PHE A 136 3.02 14.21 -5.38
C PHE A 136 2.28 15.54 -5.46
N GLY A 137 2.78 16.54 -4.72
CA GLY A 137 2.26 17.91 -4.77
C GLY A 137 0.77 17.99 -4.39
N ASP A 138 0.01 18.75 -5.15
CA ASP A 138 -1.42 18.98 -4.89
C ASP A 138 -2.24 17.68 -4.95
N SER A 139 -1.91 16.75 -5.85
CA SER A 139 -2.61 15.46 -5.94
C SER A 139 -2.45 14.64 -4.66
N ALA A 140 -1.27 14.63 -4.04
CA ALA A 140 -1.04 13.94 -2.77
C ALA A 140 -1.82 14.62 -1.64
N ARG A 141 -1.80 15.95 -1.59
CA ARG A 141 -2.52 16.74 -0.58
C ARG A 141 -4.03 16.48 -0.66
N GLU A 142 -4.61 16.63 -1.85
CA GLU A 142 -6.06 16.43 -2.07
C GLU A 142 -6.51 14.99 -1.76
N ALA A 143 -5.74 14.00 -2.21
CA ALA A 143 -6.01 12.60 -1.91
C ALA A 143 -5.91 12.32 -0.41
N GLY A 144 -4.92 12.90 0.28
CA GLY A 144 -4.76 12.79 1.73
C GLY A 144 -5.95 13.39 2.50
N GLU A 145 -6.44 14.56 2.08
CA GLU A 145 -7.62 15.22 2.67
C GLU A 145 -8.91 14.38 2.50
N LEU A 146 -9.03 13.65 1.39
CA LEU A 146 -10.18 12.76 1.13
C LEU A 146 -10.12 11.45 1.94
N LEU A 147 -8.95 11.05 2.42
CA LEU A 147 -8.77 9.83 3.22
C LEU A 147 -9.01 10.05 4.72
N VAL A 148 -9.01 11.28 5.20
CA VAL A 148 -9.15 11.65 6.62
C VAL A 148 -10.52 12.20 6.90
#